data_39754f6bb4bb6402cff69739936a5213
#
_entry.id   39754f6bb4bb6402cff69739936a5213
#
_cell.length_a   1.000
_cell.length_b   1.000
_cell.length_c   1.000
_cell.angle_alpha   90.00
_cell.angle_beta   90.00
_cell.angle_gamma   90.00
#
_symmetry.space_group_name_H-M   'P 1'
#
loop_
_entity.id
_entity.type
_entity.pdbx_description
1 polymer ?
#
loop_
_entity_poly.entity_id
_entity_poly.type
_entity_poly.pdbx_seq_one_letter_code
_entity_poly.pdbx_strand_id
1 'polypeptide(L)'
;MTQLGVLLLSLLFLPQLAFAKRTAPVRVNPVVYESIRYVAPNDDGRRGYVEARNVATNKKLWELTLFTNRIDPKLEEDVQWVFIKALNIQDGRLVAISERGETYQIDLQTKEITQSDSRSSASSEAITNMPDAVKKTLTNGLLGKRYAPSSRMNPSYLEGDFDGDGKMDTAVLIKENSTGKVGIAIVNGTTGKVTILGAGIGIGNGGDDFEWMDSWQVYSKARGIHTAGEVNVPHLHGDALLVEKSEAASALIYWNGKRYVWSQQGD
;
A
#
# COMPACT_ATOMS: atom_id res chain seq x y z
N MET A 1 23.96 46.14 -46.62
CA MET A 1 24.11 44.67 -46.51
C MET A 1 23.76 44.27 -45.10
N THR A 2 22.52 43.91 -44.87
CA THR A 2 21.94 43.57 -43.56
C THR A 2 21.85 42.06 -43.50
N GLN A 3 22.62 41.44 -42.60
CA GLN A 3 22.52 39.98 -42.32
C GLN A 3 21.37 39.72 -41.33
N LEU A 4 20.42 38.92 -41.80
CA LEU A 4 19.31 38.41 -41.02
C LEU A 4 19.77 37.13 -40.28
N GLY A 5 19.89 37.24 -38.94
CA GLY A 5 20.19 36.08 -38.10
C GLY A 5 18.94 35.20 -37.90
N VAL A 6 19.02 33.97 -38.35
CA VAL A 6 17.98 32.93 -38.09
C VAL A 6 18.21 32.33 -36.72
N LEU A 7 17.27 32.58 -35.80
CA LEU A 7 17.25 31.98 -34.47
C LEU A 7 16.63 30.55 -34.59
N LEU A 8 17.47 29.52 -34.49
CA LEU A 8 16.98 28.12 -34.41
C LEU A 8 16.48 27.87 -32.98
N LEU A 9 15.16 27.74 -32.86
CA LEU A 9 14.50 27.30 -31.62
C LEU A 9 14.57 25.78 -31.55
N SER A 10 15.52 25.22 -30.78
CA SER A 10 15.60 23.81 -30.51
C SER A 10 14.48 23.40 -29.53
N LEU A 11 13.44 22.73 -30.03
CA LEU A 11 12.45 22.05 -29.21
C LEU A 11 13.14 20.91 -28.47
N LEU A 12 13.33 21.04 -27.17
CA LEU A 12 13.69 19.96 -26.28
C LEU A 12 12.49 19.00 -26.16
N PHE A 13 12.55 17.91 -26.90
CA PHE A 13 11.69 16.75 -26.63
C PHE A 13 12.11 16.14 -25.30
N LEU A 14 11.34 16.40 -24.24
CA LEU A 14 11.41 15.62 -23.02
C LEU A 14 10.85 14.22 -23.36
N PRO A 15 11.61 13.13 -23.11
CA PRO A 15 11.05 11.81 -23.26
C PRO A 15 9.89 11.66 -22.25
N GLN A 16 8.68 11.45 -22.77
CA GLN A 16 7.58 10.96 -21.96
C GLN A 16 8.03 9.60 -21.43
N LEU A 17 8.11 9.47 -20.11
CA LEU A 17 8.26 8.18 -19.45
C LEU A 17 7.04 7.32 -19.86
N ALA A 18 7.22 6.49 -20.87
CA ALA A 18 6.25 5.47 -21.21
C ALA A 18 6.20 4.51 -20.01
N PHE A 19 5.10 4.52 -19.26
CA PHE A 19 4.85 3.47 -18.28
C PHE A 19 4.91 2.14 -19.01
N ALA A 20 5.74 1.22 -18.49
CA ALA A 20 5.94 -0.07 -19.12
C ALA A 20 4.58 -0.78 -19.24
N LYS A 21 4.21 -1.12 -20.47
CA LYS A 21 2.99 -1.86 -20.80
C LYS A 21 2.97 -3.16 -20.00
N ARG A 22 1.87 -3.43 -19.31
CA ARG A 22 1.68 -4.68 -18.58
C ARG A 22 1.62 -5.85 -19.58
N THR A 23 2.67 -6.64 -19.66
CA THR A 23 2.83 -7.68 -20.68
C THR A 23 2.18 -9.02 -20.34
N ALA A 24 1.77 -9.24 -19.08
CA ALA A 24 1.13 -10.48 -18.66
C ALA A 24 0.10 -10.24 -17.53
N PRO A 25 -1.05 -10.97 -17.57
CA PRO A 25 -2.00 -10.91 -16.46
C PRO A 25 -1.41 -11.51 -15.18
N VAL A 26 -1.85 -11.01 -14.03
CA VAL A 26 -1.47 -11.56 -12.72
C VAL A 26 -1.94 -13.01 -12.63
N ARG A 27 -1.02 -13.93 -12.37
CA ARG A 27 -1.35 -15.34 -12.13
C ARG A 27 -1.81 -15.53 -10.70
N VAL A 28 -3.01 -16.09 -10.53
CA VAL A 28 -3.59 -16.42 -9.24
C VAL A 28 -3.60 -17.94 -9.07
N ASN A 29 -3.12 -18.41 -7.93
CA ASN A 29 -3.21 -19.83 -7.62
C ASN A 29 -4.68 -20.23 -7.48
N PRO A 30 -5.13 -21.28 -8.17
CA PRO A 30 -6.50 -21.77 -8.03
C PRO A 30 -6.71 -22.36 -6.64
N VAL A 31 -7.95 -22.26 -6.15
CA VAL A 31 -8.37 -22.85 -4.89
C VAL A 31 -9.30 -24.02 -5.17
N VAL A 32 -9.10 -25.14 -4.48
CA VAL A 32 -10.00 -26.31 -4.58
C VAL A 32 -10.76 -26.45 -3.27
N TYR A 33 -12.09 -26.53 -3.38
CA TYR A 33 -12.98 -26.76 -2.26
C TYR A 33 -14.18 -27.61 -2.72
N GLU A 34 -14.50 -28.67 -2.01
CA GLU A 34 -15.62 -29.59 -2.31
C GLU A 34 -15.66 -30.09 -3.78
N SER A 35 -14.50 -30.53 -4.31
CA SER A 35 -14.35 -31.02 -5.70
C SER A 35 -14.60 -29.96 -6.78
N ILE A 36 -14.64 -28.69 -6.42
CA ILE A 36 -14.73 -27.55 -7.31
C ILE A 36 -13.42 -26.78 -7.26
N ARG A 37 -12.90 -26.43 -8.44
CA ARG A 37 -11.73 -25.57 -8.61
C ARG A 37 -12.20 -24.15 -8.94
N TYR A 38 -11.80 -23.21 -8.11
CA TYR A 38 -12.05 -21.79 -8.32
C TYR A 38 -10.81 -21.12 -8.91
N VAL A 39 -11.00 -20.39 -9.98
CA VAL A 39 -9.93 -19.70 -10.72
C VAL A 39 -10.31 -18.25 -10.97
N ALA A 40 -9.32 -17.37 -11.01
CA ALA A 40 -9.43 -16.01 -11.51
C ALA A 40 -8.59 -15.94 -12.80
N PRO A 41 -9.21 -15.99 -13.98
CA PRO A 41 -8.47 -16.07 -15.25
C PRO A 41 -7.65 -14.82 -15.54
N ASN A 42 -8.12 -13.66 -15.11
CA ASN A 42 -7.47 -12.34 -15.34
C ASN A 42 -7.12 -12.07 -16.82
N ASP A 43 -7.93 -12.60 -17.73
CA ASP A 43 -7.79 -12.49 -19.20
C ASP A 43 -8.63 -11.35 -19.80
N ASP A 44 -9.51 -10.74 -18.99
CA ASP A 44 -10.35 -9.61 -19.37
C ASP A 44 -9.96 -8.39 -18.52
N GLY A 45 -9.23 -7.45 -19.11
CA GLY A 45 -8.78 -6.24 -18.41
C GLY A 45 -9.90 -5.29 -17.99
N ARG A 46 -11.12 -5.48 -18.49
CA ARG A 46 -12.27 -4.62 -18.17
C ARG A 46 -13.05 -5.07 -16.95
N ARG A 47 -12.85 -6.30 -16.48
CA ARG A 47 -13.53 -6.87 -15.31
C ARG A 47 -12.65 -7.82 -14.52
N GLY A 48 -12.89 -7.89 -13.21
CA GLY A 48 -12.43 -8.97 -12.35
C GLY A 48 -13.53 -9.99 -12.17
N TYR A 49 -13.25 -11.27 -12.47
CA TYR A 49 -14.22 -12.33 -12.34
C TYR A 49 -13.60 -13.66 -11.89
N VAL A 50 -14.43 -14.54 -11.35
CA VAL A 50 -14.05 -15.88 -10.94
C VAL A 50 -14.86 -16.92 -11.68
N GLU A 51 -14.25 -18.07 -11.95
CA GLU A 51 -14.89 -19.24 -12.50
C GLU A 51 -14.83 -20.41 -11.49
N ALA A 52 -15.91 -21.17 -11.41
CA ALA A 52 -15.92 -22.46 -10.77
C ALA A 52 -15.88 -23.58 -11.82
N ARG A 53 -14.96 -24.52 -11.65
CA ARG A 53 -14.75 -25.63 -12.56
C ARG A 53 -14.79 -26.96 -11.81
N ASN A 54 -15.42 -27.96 -12.39
CA ASN A 54 -15.37 -29.31 -11.87
C ASN A 54 -13.92 -29.85 -11.92
N VAL A 55 -13.40 -30.37 -10.81
CA VAL A 55 -12.00 -30.81 -10.71
C VAL A 55 -11.71 -31.97 -11.68
N ALA A 56 -12.62 -32.93 -11.81
CA ALA A 56 -12.39 -34.13 -12.61
C ALA A 56 -12.49 -33.87 -14.12
N THR A 57 -13.45 -33.06 -14.56
CA THR A 57 -13.75 -32.83 -15.98
C THR A 57 -13.21 -31.51 -16.52
N ASN A 58 -12.77 -30.62 -15.63
CA ASN A 58 -12.39 -29.23 -15.91
C ASN A 58 -13.49 -28.39 -16.59
N LYS A 59 -14.74 -28.88 -16.61
CA LYS A 59 -15.87 -28.18 -17.18
C LYS A 59 -16.22 -26.96 -16.31
N LYS A 60 -16.43 -25.79 -16.93
CA LYS A 60 -16.92 -24.62 -16.23
C LYS A 60 -18.35 -24.86 -15.76
N LEU A 61 -18.59 -24.64 -14.47
CA LEU A 61 -19.89 -24.79 -13.81
C LEU A 61 -20.63 -23.45 -13.78
N TRP A 62 -19.91 -22.37 -13.42
CA TRP A 62 -20.43 -21.02 -13.39
C TRP A 62 -19.30 -20.01 -13.42
N GLU A 63 -19.67 -18.75 -13.66
CA GLU A 63 -18.79 -17.60 -13.68
C GLU A 63 -19.50 -16.43 -12.98
N LEU A 64 -18.75 -15.63 -12.20
CA LEU A 64 -19.25 -14.44 -11.55
C LEU A 64 -18.30 -13.26 -11.74
N THR A 65 -18.80 -12.17 -12.26
CA THR A 65 -18.09 -10.88 -12.29
C THR A 65 -18.20 -10.22 -10.93
N LEU A 66 -17.06 -9.89 -10.33
CA LEU A 66 -16.97 -9.27 -9.02
C LEU A 66 -16.92 -7.74 -9.12
N PHE A 67 -16.22 -7.23 -10.12
CA PHE A 67 -16.11 -5.80 -10.39
C PHE A 67 -15.85 -5.53 -11.87
N THR A 68 -16.09 -4.29 -12.29
CA THR A 68 -15.73 -3.77 -13.60
C THR A 68 -14.74 -2.61 -13.46
N ASN A 69 -13.74 -2.57 -14.32
CA ASN A 69 -12.79 -1.49 -14.38
C ASN A 69 -13.38 -0.30 -15.14
N ARG A 70 -13.41 0.85 -14.48
CA ARG A 70 -13.80 2.09 -15.15
C ARG A 70 -12.61 2.60 -15.97
N ILE A 71 -12.74 2.59 -17.28
CA ILE A 71 -11.71 2.99 -18.22
C ILE A 71 -11.94 4.44 -18.65
N ASP A 72 -10.94 5.30 -18.41
CA ASP A 72 -10.90 6.66 -18.97
C ASP A 72 -10.36 6.58 -20.40
N PRO A 73 -11.16 6.96 -21.42
CA PRO A 73 -10.72 6.89 -22.83
C PRO A 73 -9.59 7.86 -23.18
N LYS A 74 -9.20 8.76 -22.29
CA LYS A 74 -8.08 9.67 -22.46
C LYS A 74 -6.74 9.09 -22.03
N LEU A 75 -6.75 7.95 -21.37
CA LEU A 75 -5.56 7.25 -20.88
C LEU A 75 -5.40 5.91 -21.59
N GLU A 76 -4.21 5.36 -21.61
CA GLU A 76 -3.98 4.00 -22.11
C GLU A 76 -4.82 2.99 -21.32
N GLU A 77 -5.53 2.10 -22.03
CA GLU A 77 -6.49 1.19 -21.41
C GLU A 77 -5.83 0.19 -20.47
N ASP A 78 -4.73 -0.42 -20.89
CA ASP A 78 -4.04 -1.49 -20.17
C ASP A 78 -3.40 -1.06 -18.83
N VAL A 79 -3.05 0.20 -18.68
CA VAL A 79 -2.54 0.75 -17.41
C VAL A 79 -3.63 0.94 -16.36
N GLN A 80 -4.89 0.89 -16.78
CA GLN A 80 -6.05 1.08 -15.91
C GLN A 80 -6.68 -0.24 -15.46
N TRP A 81 -6.21 -1.37 -16.01
CA TRP A 81 -6.70 -2.69 -15.64
C TRP A 81 -6.36 -3.03 -14.20
N VAL A 82 -7.33 -3.59 -13.53
CA VAL A 82 -7.19 -4.13 -12.17
C VAL A 82 -7.62 -5.58 -12.20
N PHE A 83 -6.80 -6.44 -11.63
CA PHE A 83 -7.01 -7.87 -11.62
C PHE A 83 -7.27 -8.39 -10.20
N ILE A 84 -7.72 -9.63 -10.10
CA ILE A 84 -7.74 -10.37 -8.85
C ILE A 84 -6.31 -10.83 -8.57
N LYS A 85 -5.79 -10.57 -7.38
CA LYS A 85 -4.44 -10.98 -6.97
C LYS A 85 -4.40 -12.22 -6.10
N ALA A 86 -5.51 -12.55 -5.43
CA ALA A 86 -5.58 -13.73 -4.55
C ALA A 86 -6.99 -14.30 -4.50
N LEU A 87 -7.06 -15.62 -4.30
CA LEU A 87 -8.25 -16.38 -3.96
C LEU A 87 -7.97 -17.24 -2.72
N ASN A 88 -8.94 -17.36 -1.81
CA ASN A 88 -8.90 -18.30 -0.70
C ASN A 88 -10.31 -18.76 -0.33
N ILE A 89 -10.43 -19.77 0.54
CA ILE A 89 -11.68 -20.16 1.20
C ILE A 89 -11.57 -19.73 2.66
N GLN A 90 -12.58 -19.03 3.12
CA GLN A 90 -12.72 -18.62 4.51
C GLN A 90 -14.17 -18.82 4.94
N ASP A 91 -14.39 -19.56 6.03
CA ASP A 91 -15.72 -19.84 6.58
C ASP A 91 -16.71 -20.39 5.54
N GLY A 92 -16.24 -21.28 4.64
CA GLY A 92 -17.05 -21.87 3.57
C GLY A 92 -17.43 -20.92 2.43
N ARG A 93 -16.86 -19.70 2.38
CA ARG A 93 -17.05 -18.72 1.31
C ARG A 93 -15.79 -18.61 0.47
N LEU A 94 -15.95 -18.32 -0.80
CA LEU A 94 -14.82 -17.95 -1.66
C LEU A 94 -14.51 -16.46 -1.45
N VAL A 95 -13.27 -16.17 -1.10
CA VAL A 95 -12.77 -14.80 -0.91
C VAL A 95 -11.82 -14.46 -2.05
N ALA A 96 -12.14 -13.41 -2.79
CA ALA A 96 -11.30 -12.85 -3.84
C ALA A 96 -10.79 -11.45 -3.43
N ILE A 97 -9.50 -11.20 -3.66
CA ILE A 97 -8.88 -9.90 -3.35
C ILE A 97 -8.38 -9.28 -4.65
N SER A 98 -8.81 -8.05 -4.94
CA SER A 98 -8.33 -7.28 -6.08
C SER A 98 -6.93 -6.70 -5.83
N GLU A 99 -6.25 -6.25 -6.88
CA GLU A 99 -4.97 -5.52 -6.75
C GLU A 99 -5.12 -4.19 -6.00
N ARG A 100 -6.34 -3.62 -5.97
CA ARG A 100 -6.66 -2.44 -5.16
C ARG A 100 -6.89 -2.77 -3.69
N GLY A 101 -6.83 -4.06 -3.31
CA GLY A 101 -7.08 -4.53 -1.94
C GLY A 101 -8.57 -4.66 -1.59
N GLU A 102 -9.48 -4.49 -2.54
CA GLU A 102 -10.92 -4.75 -2.34
C GLU A 102 -11.14 -6.24 -2.14
N THR A 103 -11.98 -6.59 -1.18
CA THR A 103 -12.28 -7.99 -0.85
C THR A 103 -13.74 -8.30 -1.22
N TYR A 104 -13.91 -9.37 -1.97
CA TYR A 104 -15.21 -9.89 -2.41
C TYR A 104 -15.42 -11.25 -1.79
N GLN A 105 -16.46 -11.41 -0.97
CA GLN A 105 -16.87 -12.68 -0.40
C GLN A 105 -18.04 -13.23 -1.21
N ILE A 106 -17.90 -14.42 -1.72
CA ILE A 106 -18.91 -15.11 -2.52
C ILE A 106 -19.46 -16.28 -1.71
N ASP A 107 -20.73 -16.25 -1.44
CA ASP A 107 -21.44 -17.42 -0.90
C ASP A 107 -21.51 -18.50 -1.98
N LEU A 108 -20.96 -19.69 -1.68
CA LEU A 108 -20.83 -20.74 -2.69
C LEU A 108 -22.15 -21.44 -3.02
N GLN A 109 -23.19 -21.27 -2.20
CA GLN A 109 -24.53 -21.84 -2.43
C GLN A 109 -25.41 -20.86 -3.19
N THR A 110 -25.55 -19.63 -2.66
CA THR A 110 -26.47 -18.61 -3.22
C THR A 110 -25.85 -17.84 -4.37
N LYS A 111 -24.51 -17.82 -4.49
CA LYS A 111 -23.74 -16.99 -5.43
C LYS A 111 -23.83 -15.50 -5.13
N GLU A 112 -24.34 -15.15 -3.97
CA GLU A 112 -24.40 -13.77 -3.52
C GLU A 112 -22.98 -13.23 -3.28
N ILE A 113 -22.70 -12.04 -3.80
CA ILE A 113 -21.43 -11.34 -3.66
C ILE A 113 -21.62 -10.26 -2.60
N THR A 114 -20.86 -10.36 -1.53
CA THR A 114 -20.71 -9.29 -0.56
C THR A 114 -19.36 -8.64 -0.79
N GLN A 115 -19.37 -7.40 -1.24
CA GLN A 115 -18.17 -6.59 -1.26
C GLN A 115 -17.97 -6.04 0.16
N SER A 116 -16.90 -6.47 0.81
CA SER A 116 -16.38 -5.72 1.93
C SER A 116 -15.30 -4.80 1.35
N ASP A 117 -15.51 -3.51 1.44
CA ASP A 117 -14.38 -2.62 1.36
C ASP A 117 -13.43 -3.08 2.45
N SER A 118 -12.32 -3.74 2.07
CA SER A 118 -11.26 -4.12 3.00
C SER A 118 -10.74 -2.91 3.77
N ARG A 119 -11.08 -1.71 3.30
CA ARG A 119 -10.89 -0.45 4.02
C ARG A 119 -11.72 -0.34 5.30
N SER A 120 -12.94 -0.87 5.37
CA SER A 120 -13.76 -0.75 6.60
C SER A 120 -13.56 -1.92 7.56
N SER A 121 -13.45 -3.17 7.07
CA SER A 121 -13.22 -4.32 7.94
C SER A 121 -11.77 -4.43 8.41
N ALA A 122 -10.80 -4.26 7.51
CA ALA A 122 -9.39 -4.26 7.90
C ALA A 122 -9.00 -2.98 8.67
N SER A 123 -9.63 -1.83 8.42
CA SER A 123 -9.52 -0.66 9.32
C SER A 123 -10.12 -0.96 10.68
N SER A 124 -11.22 -1.72 10.74
CA SER A 124 -11.84 -2.15 11.99
C SER A 124 -10.97 -3.15 12.75
N GLU A 125 -10.38 -4.15 12.08
CA GLU A 125 -9.46 -5.11 12.71
C GLU A 125 -8.11 -4.46 13.09
N ALA A 126 -7.56 -3.62 12.23
CA ALA A 126 -6.37 -2.83 12.52
C ALA A 126 -6.57 -1.94 13.75
N ILE A 127 -7.74 -1.30 13.85
CA ILE A 127 -8.13 -0.51 15.01
C ILE A 127 -8.39 -1.43 16.21
N THR A 128 -8.94 -2.63 16.04
CA THR A 128 -9.30 -3.55 17.13
C THR A 128 -8.07 -4.04 17.88
N ASN A 129 -6.97 -4.33 17.20
CA ASN A 129 -5.74 -4.86 17.80
C ASN A 129 -4.73 -3.79 18.25
N MET A 130 -4.98 -2.52 17.95
CA MET A 130 -4.13 -1.40 18.34
C MET A 130 -4.34 -1.04 19.83
N PRO A 131 -3.33 -0.57 20.56
CA PRO A 131 -3.49 -0.10 21.94
C PRO A 131 -4.58 0.97 22.06
N ASP A 132 -5.45 0.87 23.06
CA ASP A 132 -6.63 1.76 23.21
C ASP A 132 -6.27 3.24 23.31
N ALA A 133 -5.13 3.57 23.94
CA ALA A 133 -4.62 4.94 24.00
C ALA A 133 -4.32 5.50 22.60
N VAL A 134 -3.73 4.68 21.72
CA VAL A 134 -3.40 5.05 20.34
C VAL A 134 -4.67 5.20 19.51
N LYS A 135 -5.62 4.26 19.63
CA LYS A 135 -6.95 4.37 19.03
C LYS A 135 -7.60 5.70 19.35
N LYS A 136 -7.70 6.00 20.65
CA LYS A 136 -8.33 7.22 21.15
C LYS A 136 -7.63 8.47 20.60
N THR A 137 -6.31 8.47 20.52
CA THR A 137 -5.52 9.58 20.01
C THR A 137 -5.77 9.81 18.50
N LEU A 138 -5.85 8.74 17.70
CA LEU A 138 -6.04 8.83 16.25
C LEU A 138 -7.49 9.08 15.82
N THR A 139 -8.48 8.65 16.62
CA THR A 139 -9.89 8.78 16.27
C THR A 139 -10.55 10.03 16.82
N ASN A 140 -9.96 10.68 17.82
CA ASN A 140 -10.55 11.83 18.47
C ASN A 140 -10.02 13.17 17.94
N GLY A 141 -10.86 14.19 18.05
CA GLY A 141 -10.50 15.57 17.78
C GLY A 141 -10.17 15.89 16.31
N LEU A 142 -9.22 16.80 16.12
CA LEU A 142 -8.82 17.25 14.77
C LEU A 142 -8.07 16.17 13.97
N LEU A 143 -7.33 15.28 14.63
CA LEU A 143 -6.63 14.18 13.97
C LEU A 143 -7.62 13.21 13.34
N GLY A 144 -8.62 12.74 14.07
CA GLY A 144 -9.63 11.83 13.54
C GLY A 144 -10.51 12.43 12.42
N LYS A 145 -10.65 13.77 12.40
CA LYS A 145 -11.31 14.46 11.30
C LYS A 145 -10.46 14.48 10.02
N ARG A 146 -9.15 14.62 10.18
CA ARG A 146 -8.23 14.78 9.04
C ARG A 146 -7.67 13.45 8.54
N TYR A 147 -7.40 12.51 9.41
CA TYR A 147 -6.77 11.25 9.10
C TYR A 147 -7.62 10.06 9.56
N ALA A 148 -7.55 8.98 8.81
CA ALA A 148 -8.09 7.69 9.19
C ALA A 148 -6.97 6.63 9.20
N PRO A 149 -6.96 5.66 10.14
CA PRO A 149 -6.09 4.51 10.08
C PRO A 149 -6.27 3.77 8.75
N SER A 150 -5.16 3.26 8.19
CA SER A 150 -5.13 2.54 6.92
C SER A 150 -4.63 1.12 7.16
N SER A 151 -5.35 0.15 6.61
CA SER A 151 -4.99 -1.27 6.66
C SER A 151 -4.43 -1.78 5.34
N ARG A 152 -3.92 -0.89 4.48
CA ARG A 152 -3.41 -1.28 3.16
C ARG A 152 -2.21 -2.24 3.21
N MET A 153 -1.52 -2.32 4.34
CA MET A 153 -0.41 -3.23 4.59
C MET A 153 -0.63 -4.02 5.90
N ASN A 154 0.01 -5.16 5.99
CA ASN A 154 0.03 -5.98 7.19
C ASN A 154 1.49 -6.19 7.63
N PRO A 155 1.85 -5.80 8.87
CA PRO A 155 0.99 -5.24 9.92
C PRO A 155 0.55 -3.80 9.60
N SER A 156 -0.62 -3.38 10.13
CA SER A 156 -1.17 -2.02 9.96
C SER A 156 -0.61 -1.01 10.96
N TYR A 157 0.08 -1.49 11.99
CA TYR A 157 0.85 -0.70 12.95
C TYR A 157 2.10 -1.46 13.39
N LEU A 158 3.08 -0.72 13.88
CA LEU A 158 4.34 -1.23 14.42
C LEU A 158 4.60 -0.61 15.78
N GLU A 159 5.24 -1.35 16.67
CA GLU A 159 5.67 -0.87 17.97
C GLU A 159 7.19 -0.88 18.08
N GLY A 160 7.79 0.18 18.60
CA GLY A 160 9.23 0.34 18.76
C GLY A 160 9.54 1.61 19.54
N ASP A 161 10.75 1.72 20.08
CA ASP A 161 11.25 2.94 20.73
C ASP A 161 11.78 3.91 19.64
N PHE A 162 10.84 4.59 18.92
CA PHE A 162 11.20 5.35 17.72
C PHE A 162 11.85 6.70 18.00
N ASP A 163 11.76 7.25 19.21
CA ASP A 163 12.43 8.49 19.58
C ASP A 163 13.62 8.30 20.56
N GLY A 164 13.82 7.07 21.05
CA GLY A 164 14.96 6.69 21.88
C GLY A 164 14.80 7.06 23.35
N ASP A 165 13.58 7.28 23.84
CA ASP A 165 13.29 7.58 25.23
C ASP A 165 13.19 6.33 26.13
N GLY A 166 13.30 5.14 25.55
CA GLY A 166 13.22 3.85 26.21
C GLY A 166 11.79 3.37 26.45
N LYS A 167 10.78 4.01 25.86
CA LYS A 167 9.39 3.60 25.88
C LYS A 167 8.92 3.19 24.49
N MET A 168 7.91 2.32 24.48
CA MET A 168 7.34 1.86 23.22
C MET A 168 6.42 2.94 22.64
N ASP A 169 6.74 3.37 21.43
CA ASP A 169 5.91 4.20 20.56
C ASP A 169 5.10 3.31 19.63
N THR A 170 4.07 3.87 19.00
CA THR A 170 3.28 3.15 18.01
C THR A 170 3.26 3.94 16.69
N ALA A 171 3.78 3.34 15.62
CA ALA A 171 3.66 3.84 14.26
C ALA A 171 2.43 3.19 13.60
N VAL A 172 1.55 4.00 13.02
CA VAL A 172 0.28 3.55 12.41
C VAL A 172 0.21 4.07 10.99
N LEU A 173 -0.14 3.20 10.05
CA LEU A 173 -0.48 3.62 8.70
C LEU A 173 -1.76 4.45 8.73
N ILE A 174 -1.72 5.60 8.08
CA ILE A 174 -2.85 6.53 8.00
C ILE A 174 -3.10 6.99 6.57
N LYS A 175 -4.31 7.48 6.34
CA LYS A 175 -4.73 8.13 5.11
C LYS A 175 -5.35 9.48 5.43
N GLU A 176 -4.97 10.53 4.70
CA GLU A 176 -5.62 11.82 4.78
C GLU A 176 -7.00 11.78 4.09
N ASN A 177 -8.04 12.18 4.81
CA ASN A 177 -9.42 12.04 4.35
C ASN A 177 -9.75 12.88 3.11
N SER A 178 -9.14 14.06 3.00
CA SER A 178 -9.42 15.01 1.92
C SER A 178 -8.72 14.70 0.61
N THR A 179 -7.46 14.28 0.66
CA THR A 179 -6.61 14.05 -0.52
C THR A 179 -6.45 12.58 -0.88
N GLY A 180 -6.67 11.70 0.11
CA GLY A 180 -6.40 10.29 -0.02
C GLY A 180 -4.92 9.91 0.12
N LYS A 181 -4.02 10.86 0.37
CA LYS A 181 -2.58 10.61 0.55
C LYS A 181 -2.32 9.72 1.76
N VAL A 182 -1.37 8.83 1.61
CA VAL A 182 -0.98 7.84 2.62
C VAL A 182 0.25 8.32 3.39
N GLY A 183 0.34 7.95 4.65
CA GLY A 183 1.48 8.26 5.50
C GLY A 183 1.52 7.40 6.77
N ILE A 184 2.33 7.84 7.71
CA ILE A 184 2.52 7.19 9.01
C ILE A 184 2.28 8.23 10.11
N ALA A 185 1.46 7.87 11.10
CA ALA A 185 1.36 8.59 12.36
C ALA A 185 2.20 7.87 13.42
N ILE A 186 3.17 8.53 14.01
CA ILE A 186 3.92 8.01 15.15
C ILE A 186 3.34 8.63 16.42
N VAL A 187 2.79 7.80 17.29
CA VAL A 187 2.26 8.17 18.59
C VAL A 187 3.31 7.86 19.66
N ASN A 188 3.86 8.89 20.26
CA ASN A 188 4.84 8.73 21.33
C ASN A 188 4.20 8.12 22.59
N GLY A 189 4.79 7.02 23.06
CA GLY A 189 4.25 6.22 24.16
C GLY A 189 4.26 6.92 25.53
N THR A 190 5.16 7.87 25.72
CA THR A 190 5.29 8.64 26.97
C THR A 190 4.31 9.82 27.02
N THR A 191 4.23 10.59 25.93
CA THR A 191 3.51 11.88 25.90
C THR A 191 2.18 11.83 25.18
N GLY A 192 1.93 10.79 24.36
CA GLY A 192 0.80 10.71 23.45
C GLY A 192 0.87 11.71 22.27
N LYS A 193 2.01 12.42 22.11
CA LYS A 193 2.22 13.34 20.99
C LYS A 193 2.23 12.58 19.68
N VAL A 194 1.55 13.11 18.67
CA VAL A 194 1.52 12.50 17.32
C VAL A 194 2.39 13.28 16.37
N THR A 195 3.23 12.56 15.64
CA THR A 195 3.99 13.09 14.49
C THR A 195 3.50 12.42 13.21
N ILE A 196 3.14 13.24 12.22
CA ILE A 196 2.66 12.77 10.90
C ILE A 196 3.81 12.86 9.90
N LEU A 197 3.99 11.79 9.13
CA LEU A 197 4.99 11.65 8.09
C LEU A 197 4.29 11.15 6.82
N GLY A 198 4.44 11.79 5.69
CA GLY A 198 3.57 11.56 4.54
C GLY A 198 2.16 12.09 4.81
N ALA A 199 1.15 11.56 4.16
CA ALA A 199 -0.24 11.98 4.30
C ALA A 199 -0.42 13.52 4.17
N GLY A 200 0.25 14.11 3.18
CA GLY A 200 0.28 15.55 2.92
C GLY A 200 1.42 16.31 3.62
N ILE A 201 2.28 15.65 4.41
CA ILE A 201 3.44 16.23 5.07
C ILE A 201 4.72 15.59 4.54
N GLY A 202 5.52 16.35 3.80
CA GLY A 202 6.74 15.84 3.16
C GLY A 202 7.85 15.49 4.14
N ILE A 203 8.58 14.41 3.85
CA ILE A 203 9.78 14.00 4.55
C ILE A 203 10.86 13.51 3.57
N GLY A 204 11.92 14.30 3.39
CA GLY A 204 13.04 13.94 2.52
C GLY A 204 12.60 13.49 1.12
N ASN A 205 13.27 12.48 0.58
CA ASN A 205 12.94 11.87 -0.72
C ASN A 205 11.67 11.00 -0.68
N GLY A 206 11.13 10.70 0.50
CA GLY A 206 9.86 9.97 0.64
C GLY A 206 8.64 10.75 0.14
N GLY A 207 8.79 12.06 -0.06
CA GLY A 207 7.69 12.92 -0.47
C GLY A 207 6.64 13.11 0.62
N ASP A 208 5.44 13.49 0.22
CA ASP A 208 4.30 13.73 1.10
C ASP A 208 3.18 12.68 0.93
N ASP A 209 3.42 11.64 0.13
CA ASP A 209 2.49 10.54 -0.11
C ASP A 209 3.25 9.21 -0.16
N PHE A 210 2.95 8.31 0.77
CA PHE A 210 3.58 7.01 0.91
C PHE A 210 2.79 5.88 0.20
N GLU A 211 1.93 6.23 -0.75
CA GLU A 211 1.21 5.23 -1.56
C GLU A 211 2.17 4.30 -2.33
N TRP A 212 3.36 4.77 -2.63
CA TRP A 212 4.41 4.02 -3.33
C TRP A 212 4.96 2.82 -2.54
N MET A 213 5.01 2.88 -1.20
CA MET A 213 5.58 1.78 -0.39
C MET A 213 4.63 0.58 -0.33
N ASP A 214 5.18 -0.63 -0.32
CA ASP A 214 4.46 -1.90 -0.22
C ASP A 214 4.94 -2.79 0.93
N SER A 215 6.01 -2.40 1.61
CA SER A 215 6.52 -3.06 2.82
C SER A 215 7.01 -2.04 3.85
N TRP A 216 6.89 -2.39 5.12
CA TRP A 216 7.46 -1.64 6.21
C TRP A 216 7.69 -2.52 7.44
N GLN A 217 8.71 -2.19 8.23
CA GLN A 217 9.06 -2.93 9.45
C GLN A 217 9.86 -2.07 10.42
N VAL A 218 9.97 -2.56 11.67
CA VAL A 218 10.88 -1.95 12.64
C VAL A 218 12.31 -2.32 12.29
N TYR A 219 13.16 -1.32 12.23
CA TYR A 219 14.60 -1.47 12.09
C TYR A 219 15.26 -1.17 13.43
N SER A 220 15.75 -2.23 14.10
CA SER A 220 16.31 -2.08 15.44
C SER A 220 17.57 -1.22 15.44
N LYS A 221 17.65 -0.27 16.40
CA LYS A 221 18.82 0.57 16.62
C LYS A 221 20.13 -0.24 16.84
N ALA A 222 20.01 -1.47 17.33
CA ALA A 222 21.16 -2.34 17.56
C ALA A 222 21.88 -2.75 16.26
N ARG A 223 21.21 -2.66 15.11
CA ARG A 223 21.81 -2.98 13.80
C ARG A 223 22.73 -1.87 13.27
N GLY A 224 22.56 -0.62 13.77
CA GLY A 224 23.22 0.55 13.17
C GLY A 224 22.76 0.82 11.73
N ILE A 225 23.18 1.92 11.15
CA ILE A 225 22.93 2.20 9.72
C ILE A 225 24.19 1.79 8.95
N HIS A 226 24.03 0.99 7.91
CA HIS A 226 25.12 0.58 7.02
C HIS A 226 24.85 1.18 5.63
N THR A 227 25.50 2.30 5.33
CA THR A 227 25.49 2.89 3.98
C THR A 227 26.85 2.62 3.33
N ALA A 228 26.82 2.02 2.14
CA ALA A 228 28.04 1.76 1.38
C ALA A 228 28.67 3.11 0.96
N GLY A 229 29.85 3.45 1.55
CA GLY A 229 30.64 4.60 1.12
C GLY A 229 30.40 5.94 1.84
N GLU A 230 29.50 6.05 2.81
CA GLU A 230 29.35 7.28 3.60
C GLU A 230 30.31 7.37 4.78
N VAL A 231 30.98 8.51 4.91
CA VAL A 231 31.94 8.80 5.99
C VAL A 231 31.22 9.17 7.29
N ASN A 232 29.98 9.63 7.22
CA ASN A 232 29.14 10.04 8.36
C ASN A 232 27.87 9.18 8.42
N VAL A 233 27.97 7.99 8.99
CA VAL A 233 26.79 7.14 9.22
C VAL A 233 25.95 7.75 10.34
N PRO A 234 24.66 8.02 10.13
CA PRO A 234 23.79 8.58 11.17
C PRO A 234 23.71 7.62 12.37
N HIS A 235 23.77 8.17 13.57
CA HIS A 235 23.55 7.41 14.79
C HIS A 235 22.06 7.31 15.10
N LEU A 236 21.55 6.08 15.26
CA LEU A 236 20.17 5.84 15.68
C LEU A 236 20.03 6.05 17.19
N HIS A 237 19.24 7.04 17.61
CA HIS A 237 18.86 7.26 19.01
C HIS A 237 17.88 6.20 19.51
N GLY A 238 16.90 5.85 18.66
CA GLY A 238 15.90 4.82 18.88
C GLY A 238 15.82 3.86 17.69
N ASP A 239 14.80 3.02 17.68
CA ASP A 239 14.50 2.19 16.52
C ASP A 239 14.08 3.08 15.34
N ALA A 240 14.25 2.58 14.12
CA ALA A 240 13.82 3.25 12.90
C ALA A 240 12.67 2.49 12.24
N LEU A 241 11.97 3.15 11.32
CA LEU A 241 11.07 2.51 10.40
C LEU A 241 11.81 2.26 9.08
N LEU A 242 11.95 1.01 8.68
CA LEU A 242 12.36 0.64 7.33
C LEU A 242 11.09 0.66 6.45
N VAL A 243 11.10 1.48 5.42
CA VAL A 243 10.03 1.60 4.44
C VAL A 243 10.56 1.23 3.07
N GLU A 244 9.81 0.43 2.32
CA GLU A 244 10.32 -0.18 1.09
C GLU A 244 9.27 -0.15 -0.02
N LYS A 245 9.78 -0.03 -1.24
CA LYS A 245 9.15 -0.46 -2.47
C LYS A 245 9.89 -1.69 -2.93
N SER A 246 9.24 -2.86 -2.90
CA SER A 246 9.86 -4.14 -3.24
C SER A 246 10.59 -4.05 -4.58
N GLU A 247 11.83 -4.55 -4.61
CA GLU A 247 12.70 -4.59 -5.78
C GLU A 247 13.06 -3.22 -6.41
N ALA A 248 12.76 -2.10 -5.73
CA ALA A 248 12.99 -0.77 -6.29
C ALA A 248 13.75 0.16 -5.35
N ALA A 249 13.27 0.36 -4.12
CA ALA A 249 13.86 1.36 -3.22
C ALA A 249 13.59 1.04 -1.76
N SER A 250 14.53 1.43 -0.88
CA SER A 250 14.35 1.34 0.57
C SER A 250 14.89 2.57 1.28
N ALA A 251 14.30 2.90 2.43
CA ALA A 251 14.75 3.99 3.27
C ALA A 251 14.47 3.75 4.74
N LEU A 252 15.26 4.38 5.60
CA LEU A 252 15.02 4.48 7.03
C LEU A 252 14.41 5.82 7.38
N ILE A 253 13.35 5.79 8.18
CA ILE A 253 12.82 6.95 8.86
C ILE A 253 13.20 6.82 10.33
N TYR A 254 14.00 7.75 10.85
CA TYR A 254 14.51 7.67 12.21
C TYR A 254 14.54 9.03 12.91
N TRP A 255 14.57 9.01 14.24
CA TRP A 255 14.70 10.19 15.08
C TRP A 255 16.16 10.61 15.23
N ASN A 256 16.48 11.84 14.87
CA ASN A 256 17.83 12.38 14.95
C ASN A 256 18.11 13.18 16.24
N GLY A 257 17.30 12.99 17.29
CA GLY A 257 17.33 13.76 18.53
C GLY A 257 16.48 15.04 18.52
N LYS A 258 15.93 15.45 17.36
CA LYS A 258 15.10 16.66 17.21
C LYS A 258 13.83 16.43 16.39
N ARG A 259 13.92 15.63 15.34
CA ARG A 259 12.83 15.32 14.41
C ARG A 259 13.07 13.99 13.71
N TYR A 260 12.02 13.43 13.11
CA TYR A 260 12.19 12.31 12.18
C TYR A 260 12.82 12.79 10.87
N VAL A 261 13.72 12.02 10.35
CA VAL A 261 14.46 12.29 9.11
C VAL A 261 14.49 11.06 8.22
N TRP A 262 14.70 11.28 6.94
CA TRP A 262 14.78 10.27 5.90
C TRP A 262 16.24 9.93 5.59
N SER A 263 16.56 8.65 5.45
CA SER A 263 17.84 8.18 4.95
C SER A 263 17.62 7.08 3.91
N GLN A 264 17.95 7.38 2.65
CA GLN A 264 17.87 6.41 1.56
C GLN A 264 18.85 5.26 1.83
N GLN A 265 18.43 4.00 1.63
CA GLN A 265 19.26 2.81 1.90
C GLN A 265 19.68 2.08 0.63
N GLY A 266 18.94 2.21 -0.44
CA GLY A 266 19.23 1.59 -1.73
C GLY A 266 18.18 1.97 -2.79
N ASP A 267 18.57 1.85 -4.03
CA ASP A 267 17.75 1.94 -5.24
C ASP A 267 17.78 0.58 -5.93
#